data_756f693811523d25219b1c220170270d
#
_entry.id   756f693811523d25219b1c220170270d
#
_cell.length_a   1.000
_cell.length_b   1.000
_cell.length_c   1.000
_cell.angle_alpha   90.00
_cell.angle_beta   90.00
_cell.angle_gamma   90.00
#
_symmetry.space_group_name_H-M   'P 1'
#
loop_
_entity.id
_entity.type
_entity.pdbx_description
1 polymer ?
#
loop_
_entity_poly.entity_id
_entity_poly.type
_entity_poly.pdbx_seq_one_letter_code
_entity_poly.pdbx_strand_id
1 'polypeptide(L)'
;MVDYLIPDDMMDFKKGEGKSLIVYTADRNGEGETYTASDGHAVDLPIAILVNGDSASASEVFTGAMKDYGRAVVVGTTSYGKGIVQNLIPLGDGSAIKLTTAHYYTPSGFDLHEKGIVPDVEVPLDESLRTQAVIRPEDDNQLKKAVEILNNGQ
;
A
#
# COMPACT_ATOMS: atom_id res chain seq x y z
N MET A 1 -10.44 -2.87 -4.28
CA MET A 1 -10.53 -2.00 -3.07
C MET A 1 -10.02 -0.61 -3.37
N VAL A 2 -8.77 -0.43 -3.83
CA VAL A 2 -8.25 0.90 -4.25
C VAL A 2 -9.19 1.57 -5.26
N ASP A 3 -9.67 0.83 -6.23
CA ASP A 3 -10.59 1.26 -7.29
C ASP A 3 -11.87 1.96 -6.78
N TYR A 4 -12.37 1.56 -5.60
CA TYR A 4 -13.53 2.18 -4.94
C TYR A 4 -13.21 3.43 -4.12
N LEU A 5 -11.95 3.76 -3.94
CA LEU A 5 -11.50 4.84 -3.05
C LEU A 5 -10.74 5.94 -3.79
N ILE A 6 -10.29 5.67 -5.01
CA ILE A 6 -9.61 6.64 -5.89
C ILE A 6 -10.48 6.87 -7.12
N PRO A 7 -10.95 8.10 -7.36
CA PRO A 7 -11.66 8.45 -8.60
C PRO A 7 -10.82 8.12 -9.84
N ASP A 8 -11.47 7.72 -10.93
CA ASP A 8 -10.80 7.35 -12.18
C ASP A 8 -10.20 8.54 -12.96
N ASP A 9 -10.53 9.76 -12.57
CA ASP A 9 -10.10 11.01 -13.18
C ASP A 9 -8.97 11.76 -12.44
N MET A 10 -8.41 11.19 -11.38
CA MET A 10 -7.22 11.72 -10.69
C MET A 10 -5.95 11.40 -11.51
N MET A 11 -5.70 12.13 -12.57
CA MET A 11 -4.72 11.83 -13.63
C MET A 11 -3.30 12.37 -13.37
N ASP A 12 -2.85 12.42 -12.15
CA ASP A 12 -1.60 13.11 -11.80
C ASP A 12 -0.33 12.32 -12.18
N PHE A 13 -0.46 11.04 -12.57
CA PHE A 13 0.68 10.18 -12.84
C PHE A 13 0.72 9.68 -14.30
N LYS A 14 1.85 9.93 -14.98
CA LYS A 14 2.03 9.71 -16.42
C LYS A 14 1.73 8.29 -16.92
N LYS A 15 1.99 7.27 -16.11
CA LYS A 15 1.75 5.87 -16.50
C LYS A 15 0.27 5.45 -16.47
N GLY A 16 -0.60 6.29 -15.94
CA GLY A 16 -2.06 6.04 -15.89
C GLY A 16 -2.76 6.24 -17.25
N GLU A 17 -2.09 6.83 -18.24
CA GLU A 17 -2.63 7.05 -19.60
C GLU A 17 -4.01 7.71 -19.60
N GLY A 18 -4.21 8.70 -18.75
CA GLY A 18 -5.50 9.41 -18.62
C GLY A 18 -6.47 8.79 -17.63
N LYS A 19 -6.01 7.81 -16.81
CA LYS A 19 -6.75 7.23 -15.69
C LYS A 19 -5.92 7.27 -14.41
N SER A 20 -6.58 7.20 -13.27
CA SER A 20 -5.89 7.13 -11.99
C SER A 20 -5.09 5.84 -11.87
N LEU A 21 -3.78 5.96 -11.77
CA LEU A 21 -2.85 4.84 -11.65
C LEU A 21 -2.92 4.25 -10.24
N ILE A 22 -3.12 2.95 -10.11
CA ILE A 22 -3.10 2.26 -8.82
C ILE A 22 -1.69 1.75 -8.48
N VAL A 23 -1.10 1.06 -9.43
CA VAL A 23 0.23 0.45 -9.30
C VAL A 23 0.75 0.10 -10.69
N TYR A 24 2.04 0.08 -10.87
CA TYR A 24 2.65 -0.56 -12.02
C TYR A 24 3.82 -1.45 -11.61
N THR A 25 4.17 -2.38 -12.48
CA THR A 25 5.35 -3.21 -12.33
C THR A 25 6.39 -2.82 -13.36
N ALA A 26 7.65 -3.07 -13.07
CA ALA A 26 8.72 -2.98 -14.08
C ALA A 26 9.77 -4.05 -13.82
N ASP A 27 10.19 -4.71 -14.89
CA ASP A 27 11.34 -5.61 -14.92
C ASP A 27 12.65 -4.83 -15.07
N ARG A 28 13.76 -5.53 -15.23
CA ARG A 28 15.10 -4.92 -15.44
C ARG A 28 15.21 -4.06 -16.72
N ASN A 29 14.30 -4.23 -17.69
CA ASN A 29 14.26 -3.46 -18.93
C ASN A 29 13.27 -2.28 -18.85
N GLY A 30 12.56 -2.16 -17.74
CA GLY A 30 11.50 -1.17 -17.54
C GLY A 30 10.14 -1.58 -18.14
N GLU A 31 10.00 -2.84 -18.57
CA GLU A 31 8.75 -3.40 -19.10
C GLU A 31 7.93 -4.02 -17.98
N GLY A 32 6.60 -3.89 -18.05
CA GLY A 32 5.71 -4.44 -17.04
C GLY A 32 4.25 -4.08 -17.26
N GLU A 33 3.44 -4.32 -16.25
CA GLU A 33 1.99 -4.12 -16.29
C GLU A 33 1.61 -2.85 -15.52
N THR A 34 0.54 -2.21 -15.97
CA THR A 34 -0.04 -1.02 -15.35
C THR A 34 -1.48 -1.30 -14.96
N TYR A 35 -1.83 -0.97 -13.72
CA TYR A 35 -3.17 -1.16 -13.18
C TYR A 35 -3.76 0.21 -12.82
N THR A 36 -4.92 0.52 -13.39
CA THR A 36 -5.61 1.81 -13.21
C THR A 36 -6.98 1.62 -12.60
N ALA A 37 -7.51 2.68 -11.97
CA ALA A 37 -8.89 2.71 -11.51
C ALA A 37 -9.85 2.69 -12.71
N SER A 38 -10.99 2.04 -12.52
CA SER A 38 -12.01 1.84 -13.54
C SER A 38 -13.43 2.20 -13.08
N ASP A 39 -13.62 2.45 -11.78
CA ASP A 39 -14.90 2.76 -11.18
C ASP A 39 -15.04 4.27 -10.97
N GLY A 40 -15.95 4.89 -11.75
CA GLY A 40 -16.28 6.32 -11.62
C GLY A 40 -17.08 6.68 -10.36
N HIS A 41 -17.25 5.76 -9.40
CA HIS A 41 -18.07 5.93 -8.20
C HIS A 41 -17.25 5.84 -6.91
N ALA A 42 -16.09 6.52 -6.86
CA ALA A 42 -15.24 6.49 -5.68
C ALA A 42 -15.99 7.01 -4.43
N VAL A 43 -15.80 6.29 -3.33
CA VAL A 43 -16.33 6.67 -2.03
C VAL A 43 -15.49 7.80 -1.46
N ASP A 44 -16.12 8.95 -1.19
CA ASP A 44 -15.47 10.12 -0.61
C ASP A 44 -15.68 10.19 0.91
N LEU A 45 -14.89 9.42 1.64
CA LEU A 45 -14.85 9.40 3.10
C LEU A 45 -13.43 9.69 3.59
N PRO A 46 -13.29 10.34 4.76
CA PRO A 46 -11.98 10.44 5.42
C PRO A 46 -11.43 9.06 5.76
N ILE A 47 -10.18 8.80 5.43
CA ILE A 47 -9.55 7.48 5.59
C ILE A 47 -8.24 7.64 6.37
N ALA A 48 -8.06 6.79 7.38
CA ALA A 48 -6.76 6.55 8.01
C ALA A 48 -6.35 5.09 7.80
N ILE A 49 -5.10 4.85 7.47
CA ILE A 49 -4.55 3.51 7.24
C ILE A 49 -3.51 3.22 8.30
N LEU A 50 -3.71 2.13 9.05
CA LEU A 50 -2.74 1.65 10.03
C LEU A 50 -1.76 0.69 9.36
N VAL A 51 -0.46 0.95 9.53
CA VAL A 51 0.63 0.11 9.01
C VAL A 51 1.71 -0.14 10.04
N ASN A 52 2.38 -1.26 9.90
CA ASN A 52 3.56 -1.60 10.69
C ASN A 52 4.53 -2.47 9.88
N GLY A 53 5.64 -2.92 10.47
CA GLY A 53 6.63 -3.75 9.82
C GLY A 53 6.14 -5.12 9.31
N ASP A 54 4.93 -5.56 9.66
CA ASP A 54 4.30 -6.78 9.16
C ASP A 54 3.36 -6.49 7.97
N SER A 55 3.06 -5.22 7.70
CA SER A 55 2.26 -4.80 6.55
C SER A 55 3.09 -4.93 5.28
N ALA A 56 2.73 -5.86 4.40
CA ALA A 56 3.55 -6.21 3.23
C ALA A 56 2.74 -6.41 1.94
N SER A 57 3.42 -6.31 0.78
CA SER A 57 2.89 -6.69 -0.54
C SER A 57 1.60 -5.93 -0.90
N ALA A 58 0.45 -6.61 -1.02
CA ALA A 58 -0.82 -5.98 -1.37
C ALA A 58 -1.24 -4.84 -0.42
N SER A 59 -0.90 -4.95 0.87
CA SER A 59 -1.12 -3.87 1.85
C SER A 59 -0.30 -2.64 1.49
N GLU A 60 0.92 -2.82 0.99
CA GLU A 60 1.80 -1.72 0.60
C GLU A 60 1.38 -1.10 -0.74
N VAL A 61 0.90 -1.91 -1.69
CA VAL A 61 0.29 -1.41 -2.93
C VAL A 61 -0.93 -0.53 -2.61
N PHE A 62 -1.80 -1.01 -1.73
CA PHE A 62 -2.97 -0.25 -1.27
C PHE A 62 -2.55 1.07 -0.60
N THR A 63 -1.69 0.98 0.41
CA THR A 63 -1.24 2.13 1.19
C THR A 63 -0.50 3.15 0.33
N GLY A 64 0.40 2.68 -0.56
CA GLY A 64 1.17 3.53 -1.45
C GLY A 64 0.29 4.32 -2.41
N ALA A 65 -0.70 3.67 -3.02
CA ALA A 65 -1.67 4.35 -3.88
C ALA A 65 -2.47 5.40 -3.12
N MET A 66 -3.04 5.04 -1.96
CA MET A 66 -3.84 5.95 -1.14
C MET A 66 -3.02 7.16 -0.65
N LYS A 67 -1.77 6.93 -0.29
CA LYS A 67 -0.82 7.98 0.14
C LYS A 67 -0.45 8.91 -1.00
N ASP A 68 -0.06 8.38 -2.15
CA ASP A 68 0.35 9.17 -3.32
C ASP A 68 -0.75 10.11 -3.81
N TYR A 69 -2.02 9.69 -3.71
CA TYR A 69 -3.18 10.53 -4.04
C TYR A 69 -3.67 11.41 -2.88
N GLY A 70 -3.07 11.33 -1.71
CA GLY A 70 -3.54 12.07 -0.53
C GLY A 70 -4.95 11.67 -0.08
N ARG A 71 -5.39 10.43 -0.41
CA ARG A 71 -6.73 9.92 -0.08
C ARG A 71 -6.84 9.36 1.32
N ALA A 72 -5.70 9.14 1.98
CA ALA A 72 -5.66 8.65 3.36
C ALA A 72 -4.46 9.22 4.10
N VAL A 73 -4.60 9.33 5.42
CA VAL A 73 -3.46 9.55 6.32
C VAL A 73 -2.93 8.20 6.79
N VAL A 74 -1.65 7.96 6.57
CA VAL A 74 -0.98 6.71 6.99
C VAL A 74 -0.41 6.89 8.39
N VAL A 75 -0.81 6.02 9.32
CA VAL A 75 -0.45 6.06 10.74
C VAL A 75 0.22 4.75 11.14
N GLY A 76 1.24 4.80 11.97
CA GLY A 76 1.90 3.60 12.49
C GLY A 76 3.41 3.64 12.36
N THR A 77 4.02 2.58 11.85
CA THR A 77 5.46 2.51 11.58
C THR A 77 5.72 2.05 10.15
N THR A 78 6.95 2.25 9.65
CA THR A 78 7.31 1.86 8.28
C THR A 78 6.92 0.41 7.99
N SER A 79 6.32 0.18 6.83
CA SER A 79 5.90 -1.15 6.38
C SER A 79 7.09 -2.05 6.00
N TYR A 80 6.82 -3.29 5.64
CA TYR A 80 7.84 -4.32 5.42
C TYR A 80 8.79 -4.04 4.23
N GLY A 81 8.28 -3.52 3.12
CA GLY A 81 9.07 -3.31 1.90
C GLY A 81 9.12 -4.53 0.97
N LYS A 82 8.02 -5.25 0.78
CA LYS A 82 7.94 -6.38 -0.18
C LYS A 82 7.40 -5.91 -1.53
N GLY A 83 8.24 -5.20 -2.29
CA GLY A 83 7.90 -4.63 -3.58
C GLY A 83 8.29 -5.48 -4.79
N ILE A 84 8.20 -6.82 -4.73
CA ILE A 84 8.63 -7.73 -5.80
C ILE A 84 7.50 -8.61 -6.33
N VAL A 85 7.54 -8.84 -7.65
CA VAL A 85 6.72 -9.83 -8.35
C VAL A 85 7.52 -11.13 -8.48
N GLN A 86 6.94 -12.22 -8.04
CA GLN A 86 7.56 -13.55 -8.11
C GLN A 86 6.70 -14.51 -8.90
N ASN A 87 7.28 -15.12 -9.92
CA ASN A 87 6.66 -16.15 -10.74
C ASN A 87 7.16 -17.53 -10.35
N LEU A 88 6.22 -18.49 -10.31
CA LEU A 88 6.50 -19.91 -10.17
C LEU A 88 6.59 -20.52 -11.56
N ILE A 89 7.77 -21.01 -11.93
CA ILE A 89 8.03 -21.66 -13.22
C ILE A 89 8.13 -23.18 -12.97
N PRO A 90 7.12 -23.96 -13.37
CA PRO A 90 7.14 -25.41 -13.20
C PRO A 90 8.24 -26.04 -14.07
N LEU A 91 8.93 -27.04 -13.53
CA LEU A 91 9.88 -27.88 -14.25
C LEU A 91 9.20 -29.21 -14.61
N GLY A 92 9.69 -29.87 -15.65
CA GLY A 92 9.06 -31.08 -16.16
C GLY A 92 9.09 -32.31 -15.24
N ASP A 93 9.80 -32.25 -14.12
CA ASP A 93 9.93 -33.30 -13.09
C ASP A 93 9.00 -33.12 -11.90
N GLY A 94 8.10 -32.11 -11.94
CA GLY A 94 7.18 -31.77 -10.84
C GLY A 94 7.73 -30.79 -9.82
N SER A 95 8.99 -30.37 -9.95
CA SER A 95 9.55 -29.26 -9.18
C SER A 95 9.23 -27.88 -9.83
N ALA A 96 9.52 -26.79 -9.14
CA ALA A 96 9.34 -25.45 -9.67
C ALA A 96 10.43 -24.49 -9.18
N ILE A 97 10.73 -23.49 -9.99
CA ILE A 97 11.60 -22.37 -9.63
C ILE A 97 10.73 -21.17 -9.29
N LYS A 98 10.95 -20.55 -8.13
CA LYS A 98 10.38 -19.26 -7.77
C LYS A 98 11.37 -18.16 -8.10
N LEU A 99 11.01 -17.32 -9.06
CA LEU A 99 11.90 -16.28 -9.60
C LEU A 99 11.29 -14.90 -9.43
N THR A 100 12.06 -13.94 -8.92
CA THR A 100 11.68 -12.53 -8.96
C THR A 100 11.87 -12.00 -10.38
N THR A 101 10.80 -11.44 -10.95
CA THR A 101 10.76 -11.00 -12.36
C THR A 101 10.56 -9.50 -12.51
N ALA A 102 9.97 -8.82 -11.54
CA ALA A 102 9.73 -7.38 -11.58
C ALA A 102 9.61 -6.78 -10.17
N HIS A 103 9.64 -5.45 -10.09
CA HIS A 103 9.31 -4.69 -8.90
C HIS A 103 7.96 -4.01 -9.03
N TYR A 104 7.30 -3.76 -7.90
CA TYR A 104 6.12 -2.90 -7.77
C TYR A 104 6.55 -1.45 -7.53
N TYR A 105 5.85 -0.54 -8.21
CA TYR A 105 6.01 0.89 -8.03
C TYR A 105 4.66 1.52 -7.69
N THR A 106 4.67 2.45 -6.74
CA THR A 106 3.49 3.26 -6.43
C THR A 106 3.17 4.22 -7.60
N PRO A 107 2.00 4.86 -7.63
CA PRO A 107 1.66 5.81 -8.69
C PRO A 107 2.72 6.88 -8.93
N SER A 108 3.33 7.43 -7.88
CA SER A 108 4.40 8.42 -7.97
C SER A 108 5.73 7.87 -8.53
N GLY A 109 5.85 6.55 -8.68
CA GLY A 109 7.07 5.89 -9.13
C GLY A 109 8.01 5.48 -8.00
N PHE A 110 7.55 5.52 -6.77
CA PHE A 110 8.34 5.06 -5.64
C PHE A 110 8.50 3.54 -5.65
N ASP A 111 9.75 3.05 -5.70
CA ASP A 111 10.09 1.64 -5.50
C ASP A 111 10.07 1.34 -4.00
N LEU A 112 9.05 0.62 -3.58
CA LEU A 112 8.86 0.28 -2.16
C LEU A 112 9.71 -0.92 -1.69
N HIS A 113 10.38 -1.61 -2.63
CA HIS A 113 11.17 -2.79 -2.27
C HIS A 113 12.33 -2.44 -1.34
N GLU A 114 12.45 -3.19 -0.25
CA GLU A 114 13.41 -2.99 0.85
C GLU A 114 13.33 -1.62 1.56
N LYS A 115 12.39 -0.76 1.20
CA LYS A 115 12.20 0.56 1.82
C LYS A 115 10.93 0.63 2.66
N GLY A 116 9.86 -0.03 2.21
CA GLY A 116 8.54 0.09 2.81
C GLY A 116 7.88 1.46 2.59
N ILE A 117 6.66 1.58 3.04
CA ILE A 117 5.91 2.85 3.05
C ILE A 117 6.11 3.49 4.42
N VAL A 118 6.71 4.69 4.44
CA VAL A 118 6.85 5.49 5.65
C VAL A 118 5.51 6.12 5.99
N PRO A 119 5.00 6.02 7.22
CA PRO A 119 3.73 6.64 7.62
C PRO A 119 3.81 8.17 7.60
N ASP A 120 2.66 8.85 7.48
CA ASP A 120 2.55 10.31 7.61
C ASP A 120 2.63 10.73 9.08
N VAL A 121 2.12 9.87 9.96
CA VAL A 121 2.17 10.06 11.41
C VAL A 121 2.79 8.81 12.03
N GLU A 122 4.03 8.95 12.50
CA GLU A 122 4.74 7.85 13.15
C GLU A 122 4.21 7.62 14.58
N VAL A 123 3.66 6.43 14.79
CA VAL A 123 3.12 5.99 16.08
C VAL A 123 3.53 4.54 16.31
N PRO A 124 4.62 4.29 17.03
CA PRO A 124 4.97 2.93 17.45
C PRO A 124 3.87 2.34 18.35
N LEU A 125 3.62 1.03 18.20
CA LEU A 125 2.74 0.32 19.12
C LEU A 125 3.36 0.32 20.52
N ASP A 126 2.56 0.60 21.55
CA ASP A 126 3.01 0.59 22.95
C ASP A 126 3.64 -0.77 23.30
N GLU A 127 4.77 -0.75 24.01
CA GLU A 127 5.53 -1.97 24.32
C GLU A 127 4.70 -2.99 25.09
N SER A 128 3.82 -2.55 25.98
CA SER A 128 2.92 -3.41 26.76
C SER A 128 1.90 -4.19 25.91
N LEU A 129 1.66 -3.73 24.67
CA LEU A 129 0.71 -4.36 23.74
C LEU A 129 1.38 -5.37 22.79
N ARG A 130 2.70 -5.28 22.60
CA ARG A 130 3.43 -6.10 21.62
C ARG A 130 3.35 -7.63 21.86
N THR A 131 3.13 -8.03 23.10
CA THR A 131 3.03 -9.45 23.47
C THR A 131 1.59 -9.95 23.56
N GLN A 132 0.61 -9.09 23.32
CA GLN A 132 -0.79 -9.46 23.36
C GLN A 132 -1.22 -10.10 22.04
N ALA A 133 -1.86 -11.27 22.12
CA ALA A 133 -2.41 -11.95 20.95
C ALA A 133 -3.61 -11.20 20.33
N VAL A 134 -4.34 -10.43 21.15
CA VAL A 134 -5.47 -9.58 20.72
C VAL A 134 -5.38 -8.27 21.48
N ILE A 135 -5.35 -7.17 20.76
CA ILE A 135 -5.38 -5.82 21.31
C ILE A 135 -6.83 -5.33 21.22
N ARG A 136 -7.40 -4.87 22.34
CA ARG A 136 -8.74 -4.29 22.33
C ARG A 136 -8.68 -2.88 21.71
N PRO A 137 -9.69 -2.47 20.93
CA PRO A 137 -9.73 -1.14 20.30
C PRO A 137 -9.50 0.01 21.28
N GLU A 138 -10.02 -0.11 22.50
CA GLU A 138 -9.86 0.89 23.56
C GLU A 138 -8.45 0.96 24.16
N ASP A 139 -7.60 -0.03 23.92
CA ASP A 139 -6.21 -0.05 24.39
C ASP A 139 -5.20 0.33 23.28
N ASP A 140 -5.59 0.18 22.01
CA ASP A 140 -4.74 0.41 20.85
C ASP A 140 -4.39 1.89 20.66
N ASN A 141 -3.14 2.25 20.95
CA ASN A 141 -2.65 3.63 20.82
C ASN A 141 -2.57 4.10 19.36
N GLN A 142 -2.33 3.20 18.40
CA GLN A 142 -2.29 3.52 16.97
C GLN A 142 -3.70 3.80 16.45
N LEU A 143 -4.67 2.95 16.80
CA LEU A 143 -6.08 3.15 16.45
C LEU A 143 -6.64 4.43 17.06
N LYS A 144 -6.34 4.72 18.32
CA LYS A 144 -6.72 5.98 18.97
C LYS A 144 -6.22 7.19 18.20
N LYS A 145 -4.96 7.16 17.78
CA LYS A 145 -4.38 8.27 17.02
C LYS A 145 -5.03 8.42 15.65
N ALA A 146 -5.32 7.33 14.95
CA ALA A 146 -6.04 7.36 13.68
C ALA A 146 -7.44 7.98 13.84
N VAL A 147 -8.19 7.57 14.87
CA VAL A 147 -9.53 8.13 15.18
C VAL A 147 -9.44 9.61 15.54
N GLU A 148 -8.44 10.03 16.32
CA GLU A 148 -8.19 11.44 16.65
C GLU A 148 -8.00 12.28 15.37
N ILE A 149 -7.17 11.80 14.43
CA ILE A 149 -6.91 12.48 13.16
C ILE A 149 -8.20 12.64 12.35
N LEU A 150 -9.00 11.58 12.24
CA LEU A 150 -10.25 11.60 11.49
C LEU A 150 -11.29 12.55 12.11
N ASN A 151 -11.34 12.65 13.44
CA ASN A 151 -12.28 13.52 14.15
C ASN A 151 -11.90 15.00 14.10
N ASN A 152 -10.61 15.32 13.99
CA ASN A 152 -10.14 16.71 14.00
C ASN A 152 -10.23 17.39 12.62
N GLY A 153 -10.73 16.67 11.63
CA GLY A 153 -10.83 17.14 10.25
C GLY A 153 -9.44 17.39 9.67
N GLN A 154 -9.01 16.53 8.81
CA GLN A 154 -7.74 16.64 8.10
C GLN A 154 -7.48 18.06 7.60
#